data_b3256da1a69910f88704f994d6fdefee
#
_entry.id   b3256da1a69910f88704f994d6fdefee
#
_cell.length_a   1.000
_cell.length_b   1.000
_cell.length_c   1.000
_cell.angle_alpha   90.00
_cell.angle_beta   90.00
_cell.angle_gamma   90.00
#
_symmetry.space_group_name_H-M   'P 1'
#
loop_
_entity.id
_entity.type
_entity.pdbx_description
1 polymer ?
#
loop_
_entity_poly.entity_id
_entity_poly.type
_entity_poly.pdbx_seq_one_letter_code
_entity_poly.pdbx_strand_id
1 'polypeptide(L)'
;MKLKFLTEYLTFNTQKHREFINITSDVDKVLKKSGIKEGMILVSAMHITASVYVNDAESGLIKDIEEWLQKLAPEGPDYYHHNTGEVNGDAHLKNLLIGHQVIVPVTDGKLDLGPWQEIYYAEFDGQRRKRLIIKVMGE
;
A
#
# COMPACT_ATOMS: atom_id res chain seq x y z
N MET A 1 27.84 -13.66 9.11
CA MET A 1 26.44 -13.30 8.80
C MET A 1 25.94 -12.29 9.84
N LYS A 2 25.52 -11.13 9.40
CA LYS A 2 25.03 -10.10 10.31
C LYS A 2 23.69 -9.58 9.82
N LEU A 3 22.64 -9.82 10.58
CA LEU A 3 21.31 -9.32 10.30
C LEU A 3 21.27 -7.79 10.42
N LYS A 4 20.74 -7.14 9.40
CA LYS A 4 20.59 -5.68 9.34
C LYS A 4 19.12 -5.32 9.23
N PHE A 5 18.80 -4.12 9.69
CA PHE A 5 17.44 -3.54 9.59
C PHE A 5 17.54 -2.10 9.14
N LEU A 6 16.57 -1.68 8.33
CA LEU A 6 16.36 -0.27 8.03
C LEU A 6 14.86 -0.01 8.03
N THR A 7 14.45 1.06 8.71
CA THR A 7 13.06 1.49 8.75
C THR A 7 12.94 2.90 8.20
N GLU A 8 12.06 3.09 7.23
CA GLU A 8 11.77 4.40 6.66
C GLU A 8 10.25 4.58 6.59
N TYR A 9 9.82 5.83 6.52
CA TYR A 9 8.41 6.20 6.43
C TYR A 9 8.17 7.04 5.20
N LEU A 10 7.03 6.80 4.53
CA LEU A 10 6.50 7.71 3.52
C LEU A 10 5.26 8.37 4.09
N THR A 11 5.02 9.62 3.68
CA THR A 11 3.82 10.35 4.06
C THR A 11 3.03 10.67 2.81
N PHE A 12 1.72 10.43 2.86
CA PHE A 12 0.81 10.75 1.78
C PHE A 12 -0.24 11.74 2.27
N ASN A 13 -0.58 12.67 1.39
CA ASN A 13 -1.72 13.55 1.53
C ASN A 13 -2.27 13.72 0.12
N THR A 14 -3.13 12.81 -0.29
CA THR A 14 -3.58 12.70 -1.68
C THR A 14 -4.52 13.86 -2.05
N GLN A 15 -4.47 14.28 -3.31
CA GLN A 15 -5.37 15.32 -3.82
C GLN A 15 -6.78 14.79 -4.02
N LYS A 16 -6.91 13.50 -4.34
CA LYS A 16 -8.19 12.84 -4.57
C LYS A 16 -8.61 12.04 -3.33
N HIS A 17 -9.91 11.89 -3.19
CA HIS A 17 -10.49 11.07 -2.12
C HIS A 17 -10.06 9.61 -2.24
N ARG A 18 -10.05 9.06 -3.47
CA ARG A 18 -9.49 7.75 -3.79
C ARG A 18 -8.39 7.91 -4.82
N GLU A 19 -7.26 7.26 -4.57
CA GLU A 19 -6.10 7.37 -5.44
C GLU A 19 -5.22 6.13 -5.30
N PHE A 20 -4.68 5.64 -6.43
CA PHE A 20 -3.75 4.51 -6.47
C PHE A 20 -2.39 5.03 -6.89
N ILE A 21 -1.38 4.84 -6.05
CA ILE A 21 -0.03 5.40 -6.26
C ILE A 21 0.98 4.26 -6.37
N ASN A 22 1.67 4.19 -7.51
CA ASN A 22 2.78 3.25 -7.69
C ASN A 22 3.96 3.70 -6.82
N ILE A 23 4.34 2.89 -5.85
CA ILE A 23 5.42 3.20 -4.92
C ILE A 23 6.63 2.27 -5.09
N THR A 24 6.68 1.52 -6.17
CA THR A 24 7.77 0.55 -6.41
C THR A 24 9.14 1.22 -6.33
N SER A 25 9.30 2.39 -6.96
CA SER A 25 10.58 3.10 -6.94
C SER A 25 10.93 3.65 -5.57
N ASP A 26 9.95 4.07 -4.78
CA ASP A 26 10.18 4.52 -3.40
C ASP A 26 10.68 3.38 -2.53
N VAL A 27 10.05 2.20 -2.68
CA VAL A 27 10.45 0.99 -1.96
C VAL A 27 11.86 0.56 -2.37
N ASP A 28 12.15 0.58 -3.68
CA ASP A 28 13.49 0.25 -4.19
C ASP A 28 14.58 1.19 -3.65
N LYS A 29 14.30 2.47 -3.53
CA LYS A 29 15.22 3.44 -2.92
C LYS A 29 15.57 3.09 -1.48
N VAL A 30 14.59 2.66 -0.70
CA VAL A 30 14.82 2.24 0.68
C VAL A 30 15.69 0.99 0.72
N LEU A 31 15.42 0.03 -0.16
CA LEU A 31 16.25 -1.17 -0.27
C LEU A 31 17.71 -0.82 -0.60
N LYS A 32 17.94 0.03 -1.61
CA LYS A 32 19.27 0.47 -2.00
C LYS A 32 20.01 1.15 -0.83
N LYS A 33 19.30 2.01 -0.11
CA LYS A 33 19.87 2.70 1.06
C LYS A 33 20.27 1.72 2.15
N SER A 34 19.57 0.60 2.32
CA SER A 34 19.86 -0.41 3.33
C SER A 34 21.14 -1.19 3.06
N GLY A 35 21.51 -1.33 1.80
CA GLY A 35 22.64 -2.18 1.40
C GLY A 35 22.39 -3.67 1.55
N ILE A 36 21.18 -4.07 1.93
CA ILE A 36 20.81 -5.49 2.12
C ILE A 36 20.73 -6.19 0.77
N LYS A 37 21.33 -7.36 0.69
CA LYS A 37 21.38 -8.18 -0.53
C LYS A 37 20.43 -9.36 -0.49
N GLU A 38 20.22 -9.96 0.67
CA GLU A 38 19.35 -11.10 0.86
C GLU A 38 18.44 -10.86 2.06
N GLY A 39 17.13 -10.96 1.86
CA GLY A 39 16.18 -10.76 2.94
C GLY A 39 14.78 -10.51 2.44
N MET A 40 14.09 -9.64 3.13
CA MET A 40 12.71 -9.26 2.78
C MET A 40 12.44 -7.82 3.13
N ILE A 41 11.47 -7.23 2.46
CA ILE A 41 11.02 -5.88 2.73
C ILE A 41 9.53 -5.88 2.98
N LEU A 42 9.13 -5.30 4.11
CA LEU A 42 7.74 -5.12 4.50
C LEU A 42 7.31 -3.71 4.09
N VAL A 43 6.16 -3.61 3.46
CA VAL A 43 5.53 -2.33 3.08
C VAL A 43 4.13 -2.34 3.67
N SER A 44 3.86 -1.46 4.63
CA SER A 44 2.63 -1.51 5.40
C SER A 44 2.00 -0.12 5.56
N ALA A 45 0.73 0.00 5.17
CA ALA A 45 -0.03 1.22 5.40
C ALA A 45 -0.35 1.34 6.90
N MET A 46 -0.11 2.53 7.45
CA MET A 46 -0.32 2.79 8.88
C MET A 46 -1.64 3.54 9.10
N HIS A 47 -2.66 3.13 8.38
CA HIS A 47 -4.00 3.71 8.49
C HIS A 47 -5.06 2.69 8.12
N ILE A 48 -6.21 2.81 8.77
CA ILE A 48 -7.32 1.87 8.65
C ILE A 48 -8.19 2.09 7.39
N THR A 49 -7.87 3.10 6.59
CA THR A 49 -8.59 3.42 5.34
C THR A 49 -7.65 3.53 4.13
N ALA A 50 -6.47 2.94 4.25
CA ALA A 50 -5.50 2.84 3.16
C ALA A 50 -4.91 1.43 3.11
N SER A 51 -4.41 1.03 1.96
CA SER A 51 -3.91 -0.33 1.73
C SER A 51 -2.63 -0.33 0.92
N VAL A 52 -1.96 -1.48 0.91
CA VAL A 52 -0.83 -1.76 0.03
C VAL A 52 -1.11 -3.07 -0.69
N TYR A 53 -0.87 -3.11 -1.99
CA TYR A 53 -1.00 -4.33 -2.78
C TYR A 53 0.07 -4.42 -3.86
N VAL A 54 0.22 -5.59 -4.44
CA VAL A 54 1.14 -5.84 -5.56
C VAL A 54 0.32 -6.38 -6.72
N ASN A 55 0.40 -5.70 -7.86
CA ASN A 55 -0.25 -6.13 -9.10
C ASN A 55 0.29 -5.32 -10.28
N ASP A 56 -0.30 -5.53 -11.44
CA ASP A 56 0.09 -4.85 -12.68
C ASP A 56 -0.22 -3.35 -12.64
N ALA A 57 0.64 -2.56 -13.25
CA ALA A 57 0.51 -1.11 -13.36
C ALA A 57 -0.32 -0.65 -14.57
N GLU A 58 -1.10 -1.55 -15.16
CA GLU A 58 -1.90 -1.23 -16.34
C GLU A 58 -3.13 -0.39 -15.94
N SER A 59 -3.36 0.70 -16.67
CA SER A 59 -4.39 1.69 -16.31
C SER A 59 -5.82 1.15 -16.33
N GLY A 60 -6.12 0.23 -17.27
CA GLY A 60 -7.43 -0.42 -17.34
C GLY A 60 -7.71 -1.30 -16.13
N LEU A 61 -6.69 -2.05 -15.71
CA LEU A 61 -6.81 -2.88 -14.50
C LEU A 61 -7.04 -2.04 -13.26
N ILE A 62 -6.36 -0.91 -13.13
CA ILE A 62 -6.56 0.00 -11.98
C ILE A 62 -8.00 0.50 -11.95
N LYS A 63 -8.56 0.83 -13.10
CA LYS A 63 -9.97 1.20 -13.22
C LYS A 63 -10.90 0.05 -12.81
N ASP A 64 -10.60 -1.15 -13.24
CA ASP A 64 -11.36 -2.35 -12.89
C ASP A 64 -11.34 -2.59 -11.38
N ILE A 65 -10.18 -2.43 -10.75
CA ILE A 65 -10.03 -2.57 -9.30
C ILE A 65 -10.90 -1.55 -8.57
N GLU A 66 -10.88 -0.29 -9.00
CA GLU A 66 -11.69 0.75 -8.38
C GLU A 66 -13.19 0.45 -8.52
N GLU A 67 -13.65 0.07 -9.70
CA GLU A 67 -15.05 -0.29 -9.91
C GLU A 67 -15.47 -1.52 -9.12
N TRP A 68 -14.60 -2.53 -9.06
CA TRP A 68 -14.84 -3.74 -8.28
C TRP A 68 -14.99 -3.43 -6.79
N LEU A 69 -14.12 -2.59 -6.24
CA LEU A 69 -14.19 -2.17 -4.84
C LEU A 69 -15.47 -1.37 -4.56
N GLN A 70 -15.89 -0.52 -5.49
CA GLN A 70 -17.14 0.23 -5.35
C GLN A 70 -18.38 -0.66 -5.38
N LYS A 71 -18.34 -1.79 -6.08
CA LYS A 71 -19.40 -2.79 -6.07
C LYS A 71 -19.48 -3.53 -4.75
N LEU A 72 -18.34 -3.89 -4.19
CA LEU A 72 -18.27 -4.67 -2.95
C LEU A 72 -18.49 -3.82 -1.69
N ALA A 73 -18.00 -2.59 -1.69
CA ALA A 73 -18.09 -1.67 -0.59
C ALA A 73 -18.39 -0.26 -1.13
N PRO A 74 -19.63 0.01 -1.55
CA PRO A 74 -19.98 1.29 -2.17
C PRO A 74 -19.88 2.45 -1.19
N GLU A 75 -19.38 3.58 -1.69
CA GLU A 75 -19.35 4.83 -0.94
C GLU A 75 -20.76 5.36 -0.74
N GLY A 76 -21.02 5.97 0.41
CA GLY A 76 -22.19 6.78 0.66
C GLY A 76 -23.36 6.14 1.39
N PRO A 77 -23.72 4.87 1.19
CA PRO A 77 -24.87 4.32 1.87
C PRO A 77 -24.69 4.13 3.37
N ASP A 78 -25.75 3.65 4.01
CA ASP A 78 -25.86 3.56 5.45
C ASP A 78 -25.00 2.43 6.03
N TYR A 79 -23.82 2.76 6.48
CA TYR A 79 -23.01 1.86 7.28
C TYR A 79 -23.26 2.15 8.77
N TYR A 80 -23.27 1.12 9.61
CA TYR A 80 -23.36 1.30 11.06
C TYR A 80 -22.26 2.21 11.60
N HIS A 81 -21.08 2.17 10.99
CA HIS A 81 -19.96 3.05 11.34
C HIS A 81 -20.31 4.54 11.25
N HIS A 82 -21.23 4.92 10.40
CA HIS A 82 -21.65 6.31 10.22
C HIS A 82 -22.41 6.87 11.43
N ASN A 83 -22.81 6.02 12.38
CA ASN A 83 -23.37 6.45 13.65
C ASN A 83 -22.38 7.24 14.51
N THR A 84 -21.09 7.17 14.19
CA THR A 84 -20.01 7.95 14.88
C THR A 84 -19.87 9.37 14.34
N GLY A 85 -20.63 9.72 13.31
CA GLY A 85 -20.49 11.00 12.58
C GLY A 85 -19.51 10.91 11.40
N GLU A 86 -18.83 9.80 11.22
CA GLU A 86 -17.97 9.55 10.06
C GLU A 86 -18.79 9.16 8.84
N VAL A 87 -18.19 9.24 7.65
CA VAL A 87 -18.86 8.89 6.38
C VAL A 87 -18.01 7.93 5.54
N ASN A 88 -17.04 7.27 6.14
CA ASN A 88 -15.99 6.49 5.48
C ASN A 88 -16.06 4.98 5.74
N GLY A 89 -17.23 4.45 6.05
CA GLY A 89 -17.38 3.01 6.30
C GLY A 89 -16.92 2.14 5.16
N ASP A 90 -17.16 2.57 3.92
CA ASP A 90 -16.69 1.89 2.71
C ASP A 90 -15.14 1.78 2.67
N ALA A 91 -14.46 2.84 3.07
CA ALA A 91 -13.00 2.88 3.05
C ALA A 91 -12.38 1.86 4.01
N HIS A 92 -12.98 1.66 5.17
CA HIS A 92 -12.56 0.61 6.12
C HIS A 92 -12.74 -0.78 5.54
N LEU A 93 -13.85 -1.01 4.84
CA LEU A 93 -14.12 -2.31 4.22
C LEU A 93 -13.20 -2.56 3.02
N LYS A 94 -12.93 -1.55 2.23
CA LYS A 94 -11.96 -1.64 1.14
C LYS A 94 -10.56 -1.99 1.66
N ASN A 95 -10.16 -1.38 2.78
CA ASN A 95 -8.91 -1.72 3.44
C ASN A 95 -8.85 -3.22 3.82
N LEU A 96 -9.93 -3.75 4.37
CA LEU A 96 -10.00 -5.17 4.75
C LEU A 96 -9.94 -6.10 3.53
N LEU A 97 -10.56 -5.71 2.42
CA LEU A 97 -10.57 -6.50 1.19
C LEU A 97 -9.17 -6.59 0.57
N ILE A 98 -8.47 -5.48 0.49
CA ILE A 98 -7.15 -5.39 -0.15
C ILE A 98 -6.04 -5.80 0.82
N GLY A 99 -6.20 -5.50 2.10
CA GLY A 99 -5.17 -5.70 3.10
C GLY A 99 -4.27 -4.49 3.26
N HIS A 100 -3.55 -4.44 4.38
CA HIS A 100 -2.78 -3.25 4.73
C HIS A 100 -1.28 -3.37 4.43
N GLN A 101 -0.80 -4.55 4.05
CA GLN A 101 0.65 -4.75 3.87
C GLN A 101 0.99 -5.83 2.88
N VAL A 102 2.20 -5.75 2.36
CA VAL A 102 2.83 -6.78 1.54
C VAL A 102 4.24 -7.03 2.01
N ILE A 103 4.74 -8.23 1.75
CA ILE A 103 6.15 -8.59 1.94
C ILE A 103 6.70 -8.94 0.56
N VAL A 104 7.84 -8.35 0.22
CA VAL A 104 8.52 -8.60 -1.05
C VAL A 104 9.88 -9.22 -0.76
N PRO A 105 10.23 -10.32 -1.43
CA PRO A 105 11.57 -10.89 -1.30
C PRO A 105 12.64 -9.95 -1.82
N VAL A 106 13.80 -9.99 -1.19
CA VAL A 106 15.01 -9.30 -1.65
C VAL A 106 16.04 -10.35 -1.99
N THR A 107 16.47 -10.37 -3.24
CA THR A 107 17.43 -11.34 -3.76
C THR A 107 18.51 -10.59 -4.55
N ASP A 108 19.74 -10.85 -4.22
CA ASP A 108 20.89 -10.25 -4.91
C ASP A 108 20.81 -8.71 -5.00
N GLY A 109 20.35 -8.10 -3.92
CA GLY A 109 20.24 -6.64 -3.79
C GLY A 109 19.09 -6.01 -4.56
N LYS A 110 18.14 -6.80 -5.00
CA LYS A 110 16.99 -6.33 -5.80
C LYS A 110 15.67 -6.79 -5.21
N LEU A 111 14.63 -6.01 -5.44
CA LEU A 111 13.26 -6.47 -5.21
C LEU A 111 13.00 -7.64 -6.16
N ASP A 112 12.74 -8.82 -5.60
CA ASP A 112 12.53 -10.03 -6.41
C ASP A 112 11.07 -10.15 -6.81
N LEU A 113 10.69 -9.27 -7.72
CA LEU A 113 9.33 -9.17 -8.26
C LEU A 113 9.24 -9.89 -9.60
N GLY A 114 8.08 -10.46 -9.90
CA GLY A 114 7.75 -10.92 -11.22
C GLY A 114 7.68 -9.75 -12.21
N PRO A 115 7.72 -10.00 -13.51
CA PRO A 115 7.88 -8.95 -14.53
C PRO A 115 6.75 -7.92 -14.56
N TRP A 116 5.56 -8.26 -14.07
CA TRP A 116 4.40 -7.38 -14.07
C TRP A 116 3.97 -6.92 -12.68
N GLN A 117 4.73 -7.31 -11.64
CA GLN A 117 4.42 -6.92 -10.27
C GLN A 117 4.94 -5.53 -9.97
N GLU A 118 4.03 -4.66 -9.52
CA GLU A 118 4.34 -3.32 -9.03
C GLU A 118 3.68 -3.12 -7.68
N ILE A 119 4.31 -2.36 -6.80
CA ILE A 119 3.81 -2.11 -5.45
C ILE A 119 2.99 -0.83 -5.47
N TYR A 120 1.75 -0.91 -4.97
CA TYR A 120 0.82 0.21 -4.93
C TYR A 120 0.40 0.55 -3.51
N TYR A 121 0.33 1.85 -3.25
CA TYR A 121 -0.41 2.41 -2.12
C TYR A 121 -1.80 2.77 -2.62
N ALA A 122 -2.83 2.26 -1.96
CA ALA A 122 -4.22 2.50 -2.31
C ALA A 122 -4.90 3.35 -1.24
N GLU A 123 -5.35 4.53 -1.63
CA GLU A 123 -6.02 5.48 -0.76
C GLU A 123 -7.53 5.40 -0.94
N PHE A 124 -8.26 5.17 0.15
CA PHE A 124 -9.71 5.05 0.11
C PHE A 124 -10.44 6.20 0.83
N ASP A 125 -9.71 7.02 1.58
CA ASP A 125 -10.26 8.15 2.33
C ASP A 125 -9.21 9.26 2.41
N GLY A 126 -8.86 9.79 1.24
CA GLY A 126 -7.76 10.72 1.03
C GLY A 126 -8.01 12.13 1.51
N GLN A 127 -7.16 13.02 1.06
CA GLN A 127 -7.18 14.43 1.43
C GLN A 127 -6.91 14.64 2.93
N ARG A 128 -6.17 13.71 3.51
CA ARG A 128 -5.66 13.77 4.89
C ARG A 128 -4.31 13.08 4.96
N ARG A 129 -3.51 13.48 5.92
CA ARG A 129 -2.15 12.96 6.08
C ARG A 129 -2.18 11.54 6.62
N LYS A 130 -1.48 10.63 5.93
CA LYS A 130 -1.31 9.24 6.34
C LYS A 130 0.14 8.81 6.16
N ARG A 131 0.58 7.84 6.95
CA ARG A 131 1.94 7.30 6.84
C ARG A 131 1.93 5.86 6.36
N LEU A 132 3.05 5.48 5.77
CA LEU A 132 3.34 4.13 5.36
C LEU A 132 4.73 3.79 5.89
N ILE A 133 4.91 2.59 6.44
CA ILE A 133 6.20 2.12 6.93
C ILE A 133 6.79 1.14 5.93
N ILE A 134 8.09 1.30 5.69
CA ILE A 134 8.89 0.38 4.89
C ILE A 134 9.99 -0.14 5.81
N LYS A 135 10.03 -1.45 6.00
CA LYS A 135 11.03 -2.08 6.86
C LYS A 135 11.75 -3.18 6.08
N VAL A 136 13.07 -3.02 5.97
CA VAL A 136 13.94 -4.00 5.31
C VAL A 136 14.68 -4.77 6.38
N MET A 137 14.76 -6.08 6.22
CA MET A 137 15.60 -6.94 7.06
C MET A 137 16.32 -7.98 6.22
N GLY A 138 17.56 -8.26 6.60
CA GLY A 138 18.39 -9.25 5.91
C GLY A 138 19.88 -8.98 6.10
N GLU A 139 20.66 -9.43 5.16
CA GLU A 139 22.13 -9.26 5.19
C GLU A 139 22.74 -8.82 3.86
#